data_9e77e78de16c9265858b6d19a2ac42fc
#
_entry.id   9e77e78de16c9265858b6d19a2ac42fc
#
_cell.length_a   1.000
_cell.length_b   1.000
_cell.length_c   1.000
_cell.angle_alpha   90.00
_cell.angle_beta   90.00
_cell.angle_gamma   90.00
#
_symmetry.space_group_name_H-M   'P 1'
#
loop_
_entity.id
_entity.type
_entity.pdbx_description
1 polymer ?
#
loop_
_entity_poly.entity_id
_entity_poly.type
_entity_poly.pdbx_seq_one_letter_code
_entity_poly.pdbx_strand_id
1 'polypeptide(L)'
;MDFQHGKVVFSPNFPGWEQVKVQDYFNHSTKLPVVVDNDATAAAIGESWYGAGRSLDSFVYIYVGVGVGGGIIVNGRPYRGFRGGSGELGHLVVDKRRSARLCGCGKRGCLEAYLSLTSLTQRLREAGLDGRSLTKIVDLFDQGNEVVLDWLKTAASYLTEIIGDLLLLFDPEAIVVGGHLPSPLLSFLVERSASIGQKNGRVDRHVRILQGMLQDEAAALGAAVLPIDDLIAPNYERITEGQHPSLLELWDSGS
;
A
#
# COMPACT_ATOMS: atom_id res chain seq x y z
N MET A 1 -9.50 2.07 -8.81
CA MET A 1 -9.74 0.97 -9.80
C MET A 1 -11.19 0.54 -9.71
N ASP A 2 -11.78 0.11 -10.82
CA ASP A 2 -13.00 -0.70 -10.86
C ASP A 2 -12.56 -2.14 -11.13
N PHE A 3 -12.50 -2.96 -10.10
CA PHE A 3 -11.97 -4.33 -10.19
C PHE A 3 -12.95 -5.29 -10.84
N GLN A 4 -14.27 -5.02 -10.79
CA GLN A 4 -15.28 -5.84 -11.45
C GLN A 4 -15.14 -5.79 -12.97
N HIS A 5 -14.65 -4.67 -13.50
CA HIS A 5 -14.51 -4.44 -14.92
C HIS A 5 -13.05 -4.28 -15.37
N GLY A 6 -12.06 -4.52 -14.50
CA GLY A 6 -10.63 -4.40 -14.80
C GLY A 6 -10.22 -3.03 -15.34
N LYS A 7 -10.84 -1.95 -14.81
CA LYS A 7 -10.77 -0.61 -15.38
C LYS A 7 -10.15 0.39 -14.42
N VAL A 8 -9.26 1.25 -14.93
CA VAL A 8 -8.75 2.41 -14.19
C VAL A 8 -9.82 3.49 -14.21
N VAL A 9 -10.41 3.82 -13.06
CA VAL A 9 -11.41 4.89 -12.95
C VAL A 9 -10.74 6.25 -12.86
N PHE A 10 -9.74 6.35 -12.00
CA PHE A 10 -8.96 7.56 -11.76
C PHE A 10 -7.56 7.20 -11.28
N SER A 11 -6.54 7.88 -11.78
CA SER A 11 -5.16 7.72 -11.36
C SER A 11 -4.46 9.08 -11.32
N PRO A 12 -4.23 9.65 -10.12
CA PRO A 12 -3.55 10.95 -10.00
C PRO A 12 -2.12 10.94 -10.56
N ASN A 13 -1.47 9.77 -10.52
CA ASN A 13 -0.06 9.61 -10.90
C ASN A 13 0.14 9.25 -12.38
N PHE A 14 -0.93 8.91 -13.11
CA PHE A 14 -0.90 8.52 -14.53
C PHE A 14 -1.96 9.29 -15.32
N PRO A 15 -1.71 10.55 -15.68
CA PRO A 15 -2.63 11.32 -16.51
C PRO A 15 -2.88 10.60 -17.86
N GLY A 16 -4.14 10.54 -18.28
CA GLY A 16 -4.54 9.86 -19.51
C GLY A 16 -4.91 8.39 -19.34
N TRP A 17 -4.86 7.86 -18.13
CA TRP A 17 -5.28 6.48 -17.83
C TRP A 17 -6.72 6.39 -17.31
N GLU A 18 -7.42 7.51 -17.25
CA GLU A 18 -8.83 7.55 -16.82
C GLU A 18 -9.70 6.75 -17.77
N GLN A 19 -10.54 5.88 -17.21
CA GLN A 19 -11.47 5.01 -17.92
C GLN A 19 -10.82 3.96 -18.85
N VAL A 20 -9.52 3.71 -18.74
CA VAL A 20 -8.83 2.67 -19.52
C VAL A 20 -9.20 1.29 -19.00
N LYS A 21 -9.67 0.42 -19.89
CA LYS A 21 -9.96 -0.99 -19.63
C LYS A 21 -8.67 -1.81 -19.72
N VAL A 22 -7.88 -1.78 -18.67
CA VAL A 22 -6.53 -2.39 -18.64
C VAL A 22 -6.61 -3.89 -18.84
N GLN A 23 -7.55 -4.56 -18.21
CA GLN A 23 -7.74 -5.99 -18.31
C GLN A 23 -8.05 -6.43 -19.75
N ASP A 24 -9.00 -5.76 -20.41
CA ASP A 24 -9.37 -6.07 -21.80
C ASP A 24 -8.19 -5.86 -22.74
N TYR A 25 -7.43 -4.78 -22.57
CA TYR A 25 -6.26 -4.47 -23.37
C TYR A 25 -5.20 -5.57 -23.28
N PHE A 26 -4.84 -5.98 -22.06
CA PHE A 26 -3.83 -7.02 -21.88
C PHE A 26 -4.34 -8.42 -22.25
N ASN A 27 -5.58 -8.77 -21.98
CA ASN A 27 -6.20 -10.01 -22.47
C ASN A 27 -6.09 -10.12 -23.99
N HIS A 28 -6.41 -9.02 -24.70
CA HIS A 28 -6.34 -9.01 -26.15
C HIS A 28 -4.91 -9.10 -26.68
N SER A 29 -3.96 -8.40 -26.04
CA SER A 29 -2.57 -8.33 -26.48
C SER A 29 -1.80 -9.63 -26.22
N THR A 30 -2.02 -10.24 -25.05
CA THR A 30 -1.25 -11.42 -24.61
C THR A 30 -1.93 -12.74 -24.97
N LYS A 31 -3.24 -12.72 -25.24
CA LYS A 31 -4.10 -13.90 -25.37
C LYS A 31 -4.12 -14.79 -24.12
N LEU A 32 -3.79 -14.21 -22.97
CA LEU A 32 -3.80 -14.88 -21.67
C LEU A 32 -4.84 -14.24 -20.76
N PRO A 33 -5.45 -15.00 -19.83
CA PRO A 33 -6.25 -14.42 -18.76
C PRO A 33 -5.43 -13.42 -17.92
N VAL A 34 -5.97 -12.23 -17.71
CA VAL A 34 -5.29 -11.16 -16.95
C VAL A 34 -6.11 -10.81 -15.72
N VAL A 35 -5.45 -10.79 -14.58
CA VAL A 35 -5.99 -10.29 -13.31
C VAL A 35 -5.36 -8.92 -13.03
N VAL A 36 -6.16 -7.98 -12.58
CA VAL A 36 -5.72 -6.61 -12.25
C VAL A 36 -6.07 -6.32 -10.81
N ASP A 37 -5.11 -5.80 -10.05
CA ASP A 37 -5.34 -5.40 -8.66
C ASP A 37 -4.65 -4.05 -8.35
N ASN A 38 -4.89 -3.51 -7.17
CA ASN A 38 -4.20 -2.36 -6.63
C ASN A 38 -2.77 -2.76 -6.21
N ASP A 39 -1.80 -1.86 -6.42
CA ASP A 39 -0.38 -2.11 -6.12
C ASP A 39 -0.11 -2.38 -4.63
N ALA A 40 -0.76 -1.65 -3.72
CA ALA A 40 -0.61 -1.88 -2.30
C ALA A 40 -1.29 -3.19 -1.84
N THR A 41 -2.42 -3.57 -2.46
CA THR A 41 -3.06 -4.88 -2.22
C THR A 41 -2.17 -6.00 -2.76
N ALA A 42 -1.64 -5.86 -3.97
CA ALA A 42 -0.69 -6.82 -4.52
C ALA A 42 0.55 -6.94 -3.63
N ALA A 43 1.11 -5.83 -3.14
CA ALA A 43 2.25 -5.86 -2.22
C ALA A 43 1.93 -6.60 -0.91
N ALA A 44 0.73 -6.41 -0.35
CA ALA A 44 0.29 -7.15 0.83
C ALA A 44 0.20 -8.66 0.57
N ILE A 45 -0.30 -9.07 -0.61
CA ILE A 45 -0.31 -10.47 -1.04
C ILE A 45 1.13 -11.00 -1.19
N GLY A 46 2.03 -10.23 -1.80
CA GLY A 46 3.45 -10.59 -1.89
C GLY A 46 4.06 -10.85 -0.52
N GLU A 47 3.87 -9.94 0.42
CA GLU A 47 4.34 -10.10 1.80
C GLU A 47 3.69 -11.28 2.53
N SER A 48 2.42 -11.57 2.26
CA SER A 48 1.73 -12.76 2.79
C SER A 48 2.35 -14.06 2.30
N TRP A 49 2.81 -14.12 1.07
CA TRP A 49 3.37 -15.36 0.48
C TRP A 49 4.86 -15.51 0.72
N TYR A 50 5.63 -14.43 0.61
CA TYR A 50 7.09 -14.47 0.55
C TYR A 50 7.80 -13.63 1.60
N GLY A 51 7.10 -12.73 2.30
CA GLY A 51 7.69 -11.73 3.17
C GLY A 51 7.28 -11.83 4.64
N ALA A 52 7.13 -10.67 5.25
CA ALA A 52 6.85 -10.50 6.67
C ALA A 52 5.48 -11.04 7.11
N GLY A 53 4.55 -11.21 6.16
CA GLY A 53 3.19 -11.70 6.40
C GLY A 53 3.00 -13.22 6.35
N ARG A 54 4.04 -14.02 6.05
CA ARG A 54 3.94 -15.47 5.80
C ARG A 54 3.32 -16.30 6.94
N SER A 55 3.43 -15.85 8.16
CA SER A 55 2.90 -16.55 9.34
C SER A 55 1.73 -15.80 9.98
N LEU A 56 1.10 -14.91 9.24
CA LEU A 56 0.00 -14.08 9.71
C LEU A 56 -1.27 -14.40 8.91
N ASP A 57 -2.35 -14.65 9.61
CA ASP A 57 -3.66 -14.82 9.00
C ASP A 57 -4.34 -13.47 8.74
N SER A 58 -4.10 -12.49 9.62
CA SER A 58 -4.71 -11.17 9.49
C SER A 58 -3.70 -10.05 9.80
N PHE A 59 -3.43 -9.20 8.83
CA PHE A 59 -2.55 -8.04 8.99
C PHE A 59 -2.95 -6.90 8.06
N VAL A 60 -2.51 -5.69 8.40
CA VAL A 60 -2.63 -4.53 7.50
C VAL A 60 -1.24 -4.16 6.99
N TYR A 61 -1.11 -4.09 5.68
CA TYR A 61 0.09 -3.61 5.01
C TYR A 61 -0.06 -2.12 4.69
N ILE A 62 0.92 -1.32 5.07
CA ILE A 62 1.00 0.11 4.73
C ILE A 62 2.12 0.28 3.71
N TYR A 63 1.73 0.60 2.49
CA TYR A 63 2.63 0.83 1.37
C TYR A 63 3.09 2.28 1.36
N VAL A 64 4.40 2.52 1.47
CA VAL A 64 5.02 3.85 1.40
C VAL A 64 5.88 3.94 0.15
N GLY A 65 5.38 4.64 -0.86
CA GLY A 65 6.05 4.85 -2.14
C GLY A 65 5.90 6.29 -2.63
N VAL A 66 5.71 6.47 -3.93
CA VAL A 66 5.37 7.78 -4.54
C VAL A 66 4.13 8.36 -3.87
N GLY A 67 3.13 7.53 -3.62
CA GLY A 67 1.98 7.77 -2.75
C GLY A 67 2.02 6.90 -1.51
N VAL A 68 0.87 6.83 -0.81
CA VAL A 68 0.63 5.94 0.33
C VAL A 68 -0.64 5.15 0.06
N GLY A 69 -0.54 3.83 0.15
CA GLY A 69 -1.66 2.91 0.02
C GLY A 69 -1.72 1.91 1.17
N GLY A 70 -2.69 1.01 1.12
CA GLY A 70 -2.78 -0.10 2.06
C GLY A 70 -3.33 -1.36 1.43
N GLY A 71 -2.86 -2.50 1.93
CA GLY A 71 -3.43 -3.80 1.65
C GLY A 71 -3.91 -4.42 2.97
N ILE A 72 -5.12 -4.94 2.99
CA ILE A 72 -5.72 -5.52 4.19
C ILE A 72 -5.90 -7.00 3.95
N ILE A 73 -5.24 -7.83 4.76
CA ILE A 73 -5.38 -9.28 4.73
C ILE A 73 -6.21 -9.69 5.95
N VAL A 74 -7.29 -10.43 5.73
CA VAL A 74 -8.18 -10.97 6.75
C VAL A 74 -8.38 -12.46 6.51
N ASN A 75 -8.05 -13.28 7.49
CA ASN A 75 -8.14 -14.75 7.39
C ASN A 75 -7.38 -15.29 6.15
N GLY A 76 -6.17 -14.81 5.93
CA GLY A 76 -5.31 -15.19 4.80
C GLY A 76 -5.75 -14.66 3.43
N ARG A 77 -6.75 -13.77 3.36
CA ARG A 77 -7.31 -13.26 2.10
C ARG A 77 -7.30 -11.74 2.02
N PRO A 78 -7.06 -11.17 0.84
CA PRO A 78 -7.13 -9.73 0.65
C PRO A 78 -8.58 -9.22 0.76
N TYR A 79 -8.81 -8.27 1.67
CA TYR A 79 -10.07 -7.57 1.80
C TYR A 79 -10.11 -6.36 0.85
N ARG A 80 -10.90 -6.45 -0.20
CA ARG A 80 -10.98 -5.40 -1.24
C ARG A 80 -12.11 -4.41 -1.00
N GLY A 81 -13.05 -4.71 -0.10
CA GLY A 81 -14.28 -3.93 0.09
C GLY A 81 -15.24 -4.09 -1.08
N PHE A 82 -16.42 -3.48 -0.97
CA PHE A 82 -17.52 -3.66 -1.93
C PHE A 82 -17.16 -3.25 -3.38
N ARG A 83 -16.37 -2.19 -3.57
CA ARG A 83 -15.97 -1.67 -4.89
C ARG A 83 -14.48 -1.81 -5.18
N GLY A 84 -13.75 -2.55 -4.38
CA GLY A 84 -12.30 -2.62 -4.46
C GLY A 84 -11.56 -1.37 -3.94
N GLY A 85 -12.22 -0.48 -3.23
CA GLY A 85 -11.64 0.75 -2.69
C GLY A 85 -11.12 0.64 -1.26
N SER A 86 -10.97 -0.57 -0.73
CA SER A 86 -10.37 -0.79 0.57
C SER A 86 -8.87 -0.43 0.53
N GLY A 87 -8.32 0.05 1.63
CA GLY A 87 -6.89 0.33 1.73
C GLY A 87 -6.44 1.72 1.25
N GLU A 88 -7.35 2.65 0.93
CA GLU A 88 -7.02 4.04 0.59
C GLU A 88 -6.50 4.84 1.80
N LEU A 89 -5.55 4.26 2.55
CA LEU A 89 -5.03 4.79 3.82
C LEU A 89 -4.34 6.14 3.66
N GLY A 90 -3.69 6.36 2.51
CA GLY A 90 -3.02 7.61 2.20
C GLY A 90 -3.94 8.84 2.21
N HIS A 91 -5.26 8.62 2.03
CA HIS A 91 -6.24 9.70 1.97
C HIS A 91 -7.02 9.91 3.28
N LEU A 92 -6.63 9.22 4.36
CA LEU A 92 -7.09 9.52 5.71
C LEU A 92 -6.53 10.89 6.15
N VAL A 93 -7.39 11.72 6.73
CA VAL A 93 -7.02 13.08 7.17
C VAL A 93 -6.40 13.02 8.55
N VAL A 94 -5.08 13.22 8.63
CA VAL A 94 -4.27 13.21 9.86
C VAL A 94 -3.96 14.62 10.36
N ASP A 95 -4.00 15.64 9.49
CA ASP A 95 -3.81 17.03 9.86
C ASP A 95 -5.06 17.86 9.54
N LYS A 96 -5.76 18.30 10.58
CA LYS A 96 -7.02 19.06 10.48
C LYS A 96 -6.83 20.58 10.54
N ARG A 97 -5.58 21.06 10.58
CA ARG A 97 -5.30 22.50 10.62
C ARG A 97 -5.64 23.17 9.29
N ARG A 98 -6.00 24.45 9.32
CA ARG A 98 -6.24 25.23 8.07
C ARG A 98 -5.00 25.30 7.17
N SER A 99 -3.81 25.26 7.76
CA SER A 99 -2.51 25.26 7.09
C SER A 99 -2.03 23.88 6.64
N ALA A 100 -2.86 22.84 6.79
CA ALA A 100 -2.51 21.48 6.41
C ALA A 100 -2.11 21.38 4.91
N ARG A 101 -1.15 20.52 4.61
CA ARG A 101 -0.63 20.32 3.25
C ARG A 101 -1.75 19.84 2.31
N LEU A 102 -1.72 20.35 1.09
CA LEU A 102 -2.63 19.91 0.03
C LEU A 102 -2.18 18.52 -0.46
N CYS A 103 -3.11 17.59 -0.58
CA CYS A 103 -2.91 16.28 -1.17
C CYS A 103 -3.27 16.29 -2.66
N GLY A 104 -2.65 15.43 -3.46
CA GLY A 104 -2.98 15.23 -4.88
C GLY A 104 -4.45 14.89 -5.15
N CYS A 105 -5.17 14.34 -4.17
CA CYS A 105 -6.61 14.07 -4.26
C CYS A 105 -7.50 15.33 -4.07
N GLY A 106 -6.93 16.52 -3.90
CA GLY A 106 -7.63 17.78 -3.69
C GLY A 106 -8.00 18.09 -2.24
N LYS A 107 -7.88 17.13 -1.31
CA LYS A 107 -8.11 17.36 0.12
C LYS A 107 -6.85 17.92 0.79
N ARG A 108 -7.02 18.50 1.98
CA ARG A 108 -5.90 18.90 2.83
C ARG A 108 -5.72 17.93 4.00
N GLY A 109 -4.46 17.72 4.38
CA GLY A 109 -4.12 16.99 5.60
C GLY A 109 -4.14 15.47 5.48
N CYS A 110 -4.19 14.92 4.28
CA CYS A 110 -4.09 13.48 4.06
C CYS A 110 -2.73 12.93 4.51
N LEU A 111 -2.68 11.70 4.99
CA LEU A 111 -1.45 11.01 5.40
C LEU A 111 -0.38 11.04 4.28
N GLU A 112 -0.78 10.81 3.03
CA GLU A 112 0.10 10.83 1.87
C GLU A 112 0.89 12.13 1.73
N ALA A 113 0.30 13.28 2.07
CA ALA A 113 0.97 14.57 2.02
C ALA A 113 2.11 14.72 3.05
N TYR A 114 2.27 13.75 3.95
CA TYR A 114 3.28 13.74 5.02
C TYR A 114 4.17 12.51 5.02
N LEU A 115 3.71 11.37 4.47
CA LEU A 115 4.42 10.09 4.55
C LEU A 115 4.97 9.61 3.20
N SER A 116 4.56 10.15 2.06
CA SER A 116 5.01 9.68 0.74
C SER A 116 6.42 10.17 0.36
N LEU A 117 7.10 9.47 -0.57
CA LEU A 117 8.34 9.94 -1.22
C LEU A 117 8.12 11.30 -1.91
N THR A 118 6.95 11.52 -2.50
CA THR A 118 6.58 12.82 -3.09
C THR A 118 6.66 13.93 -2.04
N SER A 119 6.15 13.69 -0.84
CA SER A 119 6.17 14.68 0.24
C SER A 119 7.60 14.96 0.74
N LEU A 120 8.45 13.93 0.82
CA LEU A 120 9.86 14.09 1.18
C LEU A 120 10.63 14.87 0.11
N THR A 121 10.49 14.46 -1.15
CA THR A 121 11.13 15.15 -2.29
C THR A 121 10.72 16.62 -2.38
N GLN A 122 9.46 16.92 -2.12
CA GLN A 122 8.98 18.29 -2.08
C GLN A 122 9.65 19.09 -0.95
N ARG A 123 9.75 18.54 0.26
CA ARG A 123 10.43 19.20 1.39
C ARG A 123 11.90 19.45 1.10
N LEU A 124 12.60 18.48 0.50
CA LEU A 124 13.99 18.64 0.10
C LEU A 124 14.15 19.77 -0.91
N ARG A 125 13.27 19.82 -1.93
CA ARG A 125 13.27 20.91 -2.92
C ARG A 125 13.02 22.29 -2.29
N GLU A 126 12.07 22.39 -1.36
CA GLU A 126 11.77 23.61 -0.60
C GLU A 126 13.00 24.10 0.21
N ALA A 127 13.86 23.17 0.66
CA ALA A 127 15.12 23.45 1.35
C ALA A 127 16.33 23.62 0.42
N GLY A 128 16.14 23.60 -0.93
CA GLY A 128 17.23 23.71 -1.90
C GLY A 128 18.10 22.47 -2.02
N LEU A 129 17.60 21.28 -1.56
CA LEU A 129 18.32 20.02 -1.60
C LEU A 129 17.83 19.13 -2.76
N ASP A 130 18.73 18.29 -3.30
CA ASP A 130 18.39 17.34 -4.34
C ASP A 130 17.80 16.06 -3.76
N GLY A 131 16.49 15.89 -3.92
CA GLY A 131 15.73 14.69 -3.49
C GLY A 131 15.30 13.79 -4.64
N ARG A 132 15.85 13.92 -5.85
CA ARG A 132 15.42 13.13 -7.02
C ARG A 132 15.97 11.71 -7.05
N SER A 133 17.05 11.44 -6.34
CA SER A 133 17.68 10.11 -6.24
C SER A 133 17.47 9.52 -4.84
N LEU A 134 17.00 8.27 -4.77
CA LEU A 134 16.87 7.56 -3.50
C LEU A 134 18.22 7.39 -2.79
N THR A 135 19.30 7.19 -3.55
CA THR A 135 20.65 7.13 -3.00
C THR A 135 21.03 8.43 -2.30
N LYS A 136 20.78 9.59 -2.93
CA LYS A 136 21.04 10.89 -2.29
C LYS A 136 20.19 11.14 -1.04
N ILE A 137 18.95 10.64 -1.02
CA ILE A 137 18.09 10.71 0.17
C ILE A 137 18.70 9.88 1.31
N VAL A 138 19.23 8.69 1.02
CA VAL A 138 19.95 7.87 2.01
C VAL A 138 21.21 8.57 2.49
N ASP A 139 22.02 9.13 1.59
CA ASP A 139 23.23 9.90 1.96
C ASP A 139 22.89 11.08 2.90
N LEU A 140 21.80 11.81 2.62
CA LEU A 140 21.33 12.89 3.50
C LEU A 140 20.88 12.37 4.87
N PHE A 141 20.21 11.21 4.89
CA PHE A 141 19.80 10.57 6.14
C PHE A 141 21.03 10.15 6.97
N ASP A 142 22.02 9.51 6.36
CA ASP A 142 23.24 9.04 7.03
C ASP A 142 24.08 10.21 7.55
N GLN A 143 24.05 11.37 6.88
CA GLN A 143 24.67 12.61 7.34
C GLN A 143 23.89 13.32 8.44
N GLY A 144 22.73 12.79 8.85
CA GLY A 144 21.90 13.41 9.88
C GLY A 144 21.20 14.70 9.44
N ASN A 145 20.90 14.85 8.13
CA ASN A 145 20.28 16.05 7.60
C ASN A 145 18.95 16.37 8.29
N GLU A 146 18.84 17.58 8.82
CA GLU A 146 17.69 18.01 9.63
C GLU A 146 16.35 17.94 8.88
N VAL A 147 16.33 18.23 7.57
CA VAL A 147 15.11 18.21 6.76
C VAL A 147 14.57 16.79 6.64
N VAL A 148 15.45 15.81 6.40
CA VAL A 148 15.07 14.39 6.34
C VAL A 148 14.61 13.89 7.70
N LEU A 149 15.35 14.21 8.76
CA LEU A 149 15.02 13.79 10.12
C LEU A 149 13.71 14.41 10.63
N ASP A 150 13.43 15.68 10.32
CA ASP A 150 12.18 16.33 10.69
C ASP A 150 10.99 15.75 9.93
N TRP A 151 11.18 15.45 8.62
CA TRP A 151 10.17 14.74 7.84
C TRP A 151 9.87 13.38 8.47
N LEU A 152 10.88 12.58 8.77
CA LEU A 152 10.73 11.24 9.39
C LEU A 152 10.01 11.31 10.74
N LYS A 153 10.34 12.27 11.59
CA LYS A 153 9.67 12.46 12.90
C LYS A 153 8.19 12.79 12.72
N THR A 154 7.89 13.69 11.77
CA THR A 154 6.52 14.10 11.46
C THR A 154 5.72 12.91 10.88
N ALA A 155 6.30 12.22 9.91
CA ALA A 155 5.70 11.05 9.27
C ALA A 155 5.42 9.93 10.28
N ALA A 156 6.38 9.62 11.16
CA ALA A 156 6.21 8.62 12.22
C ALA A 156 5.09 8.97 13.20
N SER A 157 4.91 10.26 13.53
CA SER A 157 3.83 10.70 14.41
C SER A 157 2.46 10.43 13.79
N TYR A 158 2.25 10.81 12.54
CA TYR A 158 0.99 10.56 11.82
C TYR A 158 0.77 9.07 11.53
N LEU A 159 1.84 8.34 11.19
CA LEU A 159 1.77 6.90 11.01
C LEU A 159 1.28 6.20 12.29
N THR A 160 1.77 6.63 13.47
CA THR A 160 1.32 6.09 14.76
C THR A 160 -0.17 6.33 15.01
N GLU A 161 -0.70 7.50 14.61
CA GLU A 161 -2.14 7.78 14.75
C GLU A 161 -2.97 6.82 13.90
N ILE A 162 -2.59 6.64 12.65
CA ILE A 162 -3.29 5.72 11.74
C ILE A 162 -3.15 4.27 12.19
N ILE A 163 -1.98 3.85 12.67
CA ILE A 163 -1.81 2.51 13.24
C ILE A 163 -2.80 2.30 14.39
N GLY A 164 -2.95 3.27 15.29
CA GLY A 164 -3.91 3.19 16.38
C GLY A 164 -5.36 3.00 15.89
N ASP A 165 -5.76 3.73 14.85
CA ASP A 165 -7.09 3.61 14.25
C ASP A 165 -7.28 2.25 13.56
N LEU A 166 -6.26 1.75 12.85
CA LEU A 166 -6.29 0.44 12.18
C LEU A 166 -6.42 -0.71 13.16
N LEU A 167 -5.76 -0.62 14.33
CA LEU A 167 -5.89 -1.61 15.40
C LEU A 167 -7.32 -1.68 15.94
N LEU A 168 -7.97 -0.53 16.10
CA LEU A 168 -9.36 -0.48 16.57
C LEU A 168 -10.37 -0.98 15.55
N LEU A 169 -10.07 -0.85 14.24
CA LEU A 169 -10.98 -1.21 13.17
C LEU A 169 -10.85 -2.68 12.73
N PHE A 170 -9.64 -3.21 12.72
CA PHE A 170 -9.35 -4.51 12.10
C PHE A 170 -8.82 -5.55 13.09
N ASP A 171 -8.37 -5.14 14.29
CA ASP A 171 -7.75 -6.03 15.29
C ASP A 171 -6.73 -7.02 14.65
N PRO A 172 -5.74 -6.52 13.86
CA PRO A 172 -4.84 -7.38 13.13
C PRO A 172 -3.72 -7.92 14.04
N GLU A 173 -3.14 -9.07 13.67
CA GLU A 173 -1.97 -9.64 14.36
C GLU A 173 -0.72 -8.77 14.23
N ALA A 174 -0.60 -8.02 13.12
CA ALA A 174 0.49 -7.10 12.88
C ALA A 174 0.10 -5.97 11.91
N ILE A 175 0.86 -4.87 11.98
CA ILE A 175 0.93 -3.86 10.94
C ILE A 175 2.28 -4.05 10.24
N VAL A 176 2.28 -4.26 8.93
CA VAL A 176 3.49 -4.36 8.11
C VAL A 176 3.67 -3.07 7.34
N VAL A 177 4.80 -2.40 7.46
CA VAL A 177 5.11 -1.16 6.72
C VAL A 177 6.21 -1.44 5.72
N GLY A 178 5.95 -1.18 4.45
CA GLY A 178 6.89 -1.48 3.36
C GLY A 178 6.70 -0.57 2.15
N GLY A 179 7.20 -0.98 0.98
CA GLY A 179 7.10 -0.24 -0.27
C GLY A 179 8.45 0.29 -0.76
N HIS A 180 8.45 1.40 -1.51
CA HIS A 180 9.65 1.95 -2.15
C HIS A 180 10.48 2.90 -1.29
N LEU A 181 10.09 3.16 -0.03
CA LEU A 181 10.90 3.98 0.85
C LEU A 181 12.22 3.24 1.16
N PRO A 182 13.39 3.89 1.03
CA PRO A 182 14.68 3.24 1.32
C PRO A 182 14.71 2.60 2.70
N SER A 183 15.29 1.39 2.78
CA SER A 183 15.29 0.57 3.99
C SER A 183 15.73 1.30 5.28
N PRO A 184 16.79 2.14 5.29
CA PRO A 184 17.18 2.86 6.51
C PRO A 184 16.09 3.84 7.02
N LEU A 185 15.41 4.51 6.10
CA LEU A 185 14.32 5.44 6.44
C LEU A 185 13.08 4.67 6.91
N LEU A 186 12.80 3.53 6.26
CA LEU A 186 11.69 2.66 6.61
C LEU A 186 11.88 2.07 8.01
N SER A 187 13.09 1.58 8.34
CA SER A 187 13.44 1.09 9.68
C SER A 187 13.22 2.16 10.74
N PHE A 188 13.69 3.39 10.47
CA PHE A 188 13.46 4.51 11.39
C PHE A 188 11.97 4.78 11.62
N LEU A 189 11.15 4.76 10.58
CA LEU A 189 9.69 4.95 10.68
C LEU A 189 9.05 3.86 11.55
N VAL A 190 9.38 2.60 11.29
CA VAL A 190 8.83 1.44 12.03
C VAL A 190 9.19 1.53 13.51
N GLU A 191 10.47 1.67 13.82
CA GLU A 191 10.96 1.76 15.21
C GLU A 191 10.36 2.97 15.95
N ARG A 192 10.33 4.12 15.28
CA ARG A 192 9.83 5.35 15.88
C ARG A 192 8.32 5.28 16.14
N SER A 193 7.55 4.74 15.20
CA SER A 193 6.10 4.59 15.33
C SER A 193 5.75 3.63 16.46
N ALA A 194 6.45 2.50 16.56
CA ALA A 194 6.27 1.56 17.67
C ALA A 194 6.55 2.22 19.03
N SER A 195 7.67 2.96 19.14
CA SER A 195 8.05 3.66 20.36
C SER A 195 7.02 4.73 20.79
N ILE A 196 6.52 5.54 19.83
CA ILE A 196 5.51 6.58 20.11
C ILE A 196 4.19 5.91 20.50
N GLY A 197 3.76 4.89 19.78
CA GLY A 197 2.51 4.20 20.01
C GLY A 197 2.42 3.57 21.39
N GLN A 198 3.48 2.88 21.83
CA GLN A 198 3.57 2.29 23.17
C GLN A 198 3.52 3.34 24.28
N LYS A 199 4.22 4.48 24.12
CA LYS A 199 4.23 5.57 25.11
C LYS A 199 2.88 6.23 25.25
N ASN A 200 2.14 6.37 24.17
CA ASN A 200 0.86 7.07 24.15
C ASN A 200 -0.33 6.14 24.42
N GLY A 201 -0.10 4.84 24.64
CA GLY A 201 -1.15 3.84 24.83
C GLY A 201 -2.04 3.62 23.60
N ARG A 202 -1.60 4.07 22.41
CA ARG A 202 -2.32 3.90 21.14
C ARG A 202 -2.06 2.56 20.47
N VAL A 203 -0.90 1.97 20.76
CA VAL A 203 -0.51 0.65 20.25
C VAL A 203 -0.41 -0.29 21.44
N ASP A 204 -1.20 -1.37 21.42
CA ASP A 204 -1.07 -2.42 22.39
C ASP A 204 0.32 -3.06 22.27
N ARG A 205 0.91 -3.44 23.41
CA ARG A 205 2.24 -4.08 23.45
C ARG A 205 2.26 -5.43 22.73
N HIS A 206 1.11 -6.03 22.51
CA HIS A 206 0.97 -7.33 21.82
C HIS A 206 0.95 -7.20 20.30
N VAL A 207 0.68 -6.02 19.75
CA VAL A 207 0.66 -5.81 18.30
C VAL A 207 2.08 -5.57 17.78
N ARG A 208 2.44 -6.32 16.76
CA ARG A 208 3.72 -6.19 16.06
C ARG A 208 3.65 -5.14 14.96
N ILE A 209 4.56 -4.17 14.98
CA ILE A 209 4.79 -3.31 13.83
C ILE A 209 6.05 -3.83 13.17
N LEU A 210 5.92 -4.34 11.94
CA LEU A 210 6.96 -5.05 11.21
C LEU A 210 7.38 -4.22 9.98
N GLN A 211 8.64 -4.31 9.63
CA GLN A 211 9.10 -3.85 8.33
C GLN A 211 8.83 -4.92 7.28
N GLY A 212 8.29 -4.52 6.12
CA GLY A 212 8.14 -5.38 4.94
C GLY A 212 9.50 -5.89 4.47
N MET A 213 9.53 -7.14 4.02
CA MET A 213 10.76 -7.81 3.60
C MET A 213 11.06 -7.65 2.12
N LEU A 214 10.03 -7.48 1.29
CA LEU A 214 10.15 -7.57 -0.17
C LEU A 214 10.43 -6.22 -0.84
N GLN A 215 10.30 -5.10 -0.10
CA GLN A 215 10.58 -3.76 -0.61
C GLN A 215 9.94 -3.49 -1.99
N ASP A 216 10.76 -3.12 -2.99
CA ASP A 216 10.31 -2.77 -4.35
C ASP A 216 9.67 -3.95 -5.10
N GLU A 217 9.99 -5.18 -4.73
CA GLU A 217 9.51 -6.39 -5.40
C GLU A 217 8.13 -6.84 -4.90
N ALA A 218 7.66 -6.29 -3.76
CA ALA A 218 6.44 -6.75 -3.09
C ALA A 218 5.22 -6.77 -4.02
N ALA A 219 4.96 -5.67 -4.73
CA ALA A 219 3.82 -5.55 -5.63
C ALA A 219 3.93 -6.48 -6.85
N ALA A 220 5.13 -6.63 -7.42
CA ALA A 220 5.36 -7.51 -8.57
C ALA A 220 5.20 -8.98 -8.20
N LEU A 221 5.77 -9.42 -7.07
CA LEU A 221 5.62 -10.77 -6.55
C LEU A 221 4.17 -11.07 -6.20
N GLY A 222 3.47 -10.13 -5.55
CA GLY A 222 2.06 -10.27 -5.25
C GLY A 222 1.20 -10.35 -6.51
N ALA A 223 1.46 -9.53 -7.52
CA ALA A 223 0.76 -9.60 -8.80
C ALA A 223 0.96 -10.97 -9.50
N ALA A 224 2.15 -11.55 -9.39
CA ALA A 224 2.43 -12.88 -9.93
C ALA A 224 1.66 -14.01 -9.19
N VAL A 225 1.30 -13.79 -7.93
CA VAL A 225 0.53 -14.75 -7.12
C VAL A 225 -0.97 -14.65 -7.39
N LEU A 226 -1.49 -13.49 -7.79
CA LEU A 226 -2.93 -13.26 -7.96
C LEU A 226 -3.65 -14.35 -8.78
N PRO A 227 -3.14 -14.80 -9.94
CA PRO A 227 -3.79 -15.87 -10.69
C PRO A 227 -3.81 -17.21 -9.95
N ILE A 228 -2.81 -17.47 -9.11
CA ILE A 228 -2.69 -18.69 -8.32
C ILE A 228 -3.67 -18.65 -7.14
N ASP A 229 -3.76 -17.51 -6.48
CA ASP A 229 -4.68 -17.29 -5.35
C ASP A 229 -6.15 -17.46 -5.81
N ASP A 230 -6.51 -16.97 -6.98
CA ASP A 230 -7.84 -17.15 -7.59
C ASP A 230 -8.14 -18.62 -7.92
N LEU A 231 -7.12 -19.42 -8.26
CA LEU A 231 -7.28 -20.84 -8.57
C LEU A 231 -7.38 -21.73 -7.33
N ILE A 232 -6.59 -21.43 -6.28
CA ILE A 232 -6.49 -22.27 -5.08
C ILE A 232 -7.59 -21.90 -4.07
N ALA A 233 -8.00 -20.64 -4.01
CA ALA A 233 -9.08 -20.18 -3.16
C ALA A 233 -10.41 -20.14 -3.95
N PRO A 234 -11.21 -21.21 -3.96
CA PRO A 234 -12.50 -21.20 -4.63
C PRO A 234 -13.32 -20.05 -4.03
N ASN A 235 -13.63 -19.07 -4.85
CA ASN A 235 -14.46 -17.94 -4.49
C ASN A 235 -15.87 -18.45 -4.21
N TYR A 236 -16.22 -18.67 -2.96
CA TYR A 236 -17.59 -19.08 -2.60
C TYR A 236 -18.62 -18.06 -3.10
N GLU A 237 -18.24 -16.79 -3.25
CA GLU A 237 -19.10 -15.75 -3.82
C GLU A 237 -19.34 -15.93 -5.33
N ARG A 238 -18.35 -16.42 -6.09
CA ARG A 238 -18.51 -16.70 -7.52
C ARG A 238 -19.40 -17.92 -7.81
N ILE A 239 -19.45 -18.89 -6.88
CA ILE A 239 -20.30 -20.07 -7.01
C ILE A 239 -21.79 -19.71 -6.88
N THR A 240 -22.13 -18.67 -6.13
CA THR A 240 -23.52 -18.24 -5.92
C THR A 240 -24.04 -17.29 -6.98
N GLU A 241 -23.18 -16.56 -7.71
CA GLU A 241 -23.62 -15.55 -8.70
C GLU A 241 -23.52 -15.95 -10.17
N GLY A 242 -22.87 -17.07 -10.51
CA GLY A 242 -22.90 -17.68 -11.87
C GLY A 242 -22.37 -16.81 -13.02
N GLN A 243 -21.59 -15.74 -12.73
CA GLN A 243 -21.34 -14.68 -13.71
C GLN A 243 -19.91 -14.56 -14.27
N HIS A 244 -18.95 -15.39 -13.85
CA HIS A 244 -17.64 -15.39 -14.51
C HIS A 244 -17.10 -16.81 -14.73
N PRO A 245 -16.63 -17.13 -15.95
CA PRO A 245 -15.93 -18.38 -16.19
C PRO A 245 -14.69 -18.44 -15.31
N SER A 246 -14.45 -19.57 -14.66
CA SER A 246 -13.23 -19.82 -13.93
C SER A 246 -12.03 -19.73 -14.88
N LEU A 247 -10.83 -19.42 -14.38
CA LEU A 247 -9.61 -19.49 -15.21
C LEU A 247 -9.46 -20.85 -15.91
N LEU A 248 -9.98 -21.93 -15.32
CA LEU A 248 -10.04 -23.27 -15.91
C LEU A 248 -10.96 -23.32 -17.15
N GLU A 249 -12.14 -22.67 -17.13
CA GLU A 249 -13.05 -22.63 -18.28
C GLU A 249 -12.50 -21.77 -19.42
N LEU A 250 -11.71 -20.74 -19.11
CA LEU A 250 -11.00 -19.94 -20.13
C LEU A 250 -9.84 -20.72 -20.77
N TRP A 251 -9.22 -21.64 -20.02
CA TRP A 251 -8.15 -22.51 -20.54
C TRP A 251 -8.69 -23.56 -21.52
N ASP A 252 -9.83 -24.14 -21.20
CA ASP A 252 -10.47 -25.19 -22.06
C ASP A 252 -11.13 -24.62 -23.35
N SER A 253 -11.47 -23.32 -23.37
CA SER A 253 -12.08 -22.69 -24.57
C SER A 253 -11.06 -22.21 -25.61
N GLY A 254 -9.76 -22.37 -25.39
CA GLY A 254 -8.66 -21.98 -26.28
C GLY A 254 -7.97 -23.09 -27.07
N SER A 255 -8.51 -24.32 -27.07
CA SER A 255 -7.99 -25.47 -27.82
C SER A 255 -8.78 -25.73 -29.09
#